data_1afa70e72e49471538e926b07267fb48
#
_entry.id   1afa70e72e49471538e926b07267fb48
#
_cell.length_a   1.000
_cell.length_b   1.000
_cell.length_c   1.000
_cell.angle_alpha   90.00
_cell.angle_beta   90.00
_cell.angle_gamma   90.00
#
_symmetry.space_group_name_H-M   'P 1'
#
loop_
_entity.id
_entity.type
_entity.pdbx_description
1 polymer ?
#
loop_
_entity_poly.entity_id
_entity_poly.type
_entity_poly.pdbx_seq_one_letter_code
_entity_poly.pdbx_strand_id
1 'polypeptide(L)'
;MPLQAVMIIVDNSESSRNGDYQPSRFDAQADAINIVFESITQSNPESSVGLMSMGGKGPEVLSTLTTERGKLLEGLHRTKKKISGSSHLATGIQIASLALKHRQNKSQRQRIIVFVCSPVADDEKKLVSLAKKMKKGNIDIDFVLFGDLDDDDVQKKLEAFNNTVKTNENSHLVVVPPSGKLLSDQLITTPILLGEGAASSGGGAAEAGGDFGGFDFDPSADPELALALRMSMEEENARQAKQAKEEEEASKKTTLEGIEEEGENQPLLNEQGEPSGSGSAEEKKDGKKNDDDKMDTS
;
A
#
# COMPACT_ATOMS: atom_id res chain seq x y z
N MET A 1 -4.90 4.03 -23.72
CA MET A 1 -3.46 4.29 -23.45
C MET A 1 -2.66 4.26 -24.73
N PRO A 2 -1.53 4.99 -24.85
CA PRO A 2 -0.66 4.94 -26.02
C PRO A 2 0.01 3.57 -26.18
N LEU A 3 0.52 3.29 -27.38
CA LEU A 3 1.32 2.10 -27.65
C LEU A 3 2.64 2.16 -26.85
N GLN A 4 2.92 1.15 -26.00
CA GLN A 4 4.05 1.22 -25.08
C GLN A 4 4.79 -0.12 -24.94
N ALA A 5 6.09 -0.02 -24.68
CA ALA A 5 6.93 -1.12 -24.20
C ALA A 5 7.21 -0.86 -22.71
N VAL A 6 6.77 -1.76 -21.87
CA VAL A 6 6.85 -1.63 -20.42
C VAL A 6 7.78 -2.69 -19.85
N MET A 7 8.75 -2.27 -19.03
CA MET A 7 9.58 -3.19 -18.25
C MET A 7 9.16 -3.10 -16.79
N ILE A 8 8.68 -4.19 -16.23
CA ILE A 8 8.31 -4.27 -14.81
C ILE A 8 9.48 -4.84 -14.03
N ILE A 9 9.85 -4.15 -12.97
CA ILE A 9 10.92 -4.56 -12.04
C ILE A 9 10.27 -5.00 -10.73
N VAL A 10 10.45 -6.26 -10.37
CA VAL A 10 9.93 -6.84 -9.13
C VAL A 10 11.01 -6.91 -8.07
N ASP A 11 10.66 -6.60 -6.85
CA ASP A 11 11.55 -6.77 -5.70
C ASP A 11 11.42 -8.21 -5.16
N ASN A 12 12.50 -8.96 -5.26
CA ASN A 12 12.63 -10.30 -4.71
C ASN A 12 13.72 -10.36 -3.63
N SER A 13 13.99 -9.25 -2.95
CA SER A 13 14.87 -9.20 -1.78
C SER A 13 14.27 -9.91 -0.57
N GLU A 14 15.03 -10.07 0.49
CA GLU A 14 14.57 -10.73 1.72
C GLU A 14 13.33 -10.05 2.33
N SER A 15 13.23 -8.72 2.23
CA SER A 15 12.05 -7.95 2.69
C SER A 15 10.74 -8.36 2.01
N SER A 16 10.80 -8.93 0.81
CA SER A 16 9.60 -9.38 0.08
C SER A 16 8.93 -10.62 0.67
N ARG A 17 9.54 -11.29 1.66
CA ARG A 17 8.95 -12.41 2.40
C ARG A 17 7.92 -11.96 3.44
N ASN A 18 7.96 -10.71 3.87
CA ASN A 18 7.08 -10.22 4.92
C ASN A 18 5.60 -10.39 4.52
N GLY A 19 4.77 -10.65 5.53
CA GLY A 19 3.34 -10.93 5.38
C GLY A 19 2.42 -9.75 5.76
N ASP A 20 2.94 -8.54 5.81
CA ASP A 20 2.18 -7.31 6.07
C ASP A 20 1.24 -6.93 4.91
N TYR A 21 1.55 -7.41 3.71
CA TYR A 21 0.65 -7.42 2.55
C TYR A 21 0.25 -8.86 2.25
N GLN A 22 -1.06 -9.13 2.24
CA GLN A 22 -1.57 -10.50 2.10
C GLN A 22 -1.40 -11.05 0.68
N PRO A 23 -0.98 -12.32 0.53
CA PRO A 23 -0.48 -13.25 1.55
C PRO A 23 0.98 -13.02 1.93
N SER A 24 1.78 -12.40 1.06
CA SER A 24 3.14 -11.91 1.28
C SER A 24 3.40 -10.71 0.38
N ARG A 25 4.42 -9.89 0.71
CA ARG A 25 4.79 -8.75 -0.17
C ARG A 25 5.07 -9.21 -1.59
N PHE A 26 5.70 -10.36 -1.77
CA PHE A 26 6.00 -10.90 -3.10
C PHE A 26 4.72 -11.34 -3.84
N ASP A 27 3.82 -12.02 -3.17
CA ASP A 27 2.56 -12.46 -3.78
C ASP A 27 1.66 -11.24 -4.12
N ALA A 28 1.60 -10.25 -3.24
CA ALA A 28 0.88 -9.01 -3.51
C ALA A 28 1.43 -8.27 -4.75
N GLN A 29 2.79 -8.23 -4.92
CA GLN A 29 3.40 -7.73 -6.15
C GLN A 29 2.98 -8.54 -7.37
N ALA A 30 3.00 -9.86 -7.27
CA ALA A 30 2.67 -10.74 -8.38
C ALA A 30 1.23 -10.52 -8.87
N ASP A 31 0.29 -10.36 -7.95
CA ASP A 31 -1.11 -10.05 -8.27
C ASP A 31 -1.25 -8.65 -8.90
N ALA A 32 -0.56 -7.66 -8.34
CA ALA A 32 -0.53 -6.32 -8.89
C ALA A 32 0.06 -6.29 -10.31
N ILE A 33 1.14 -7.03 -10.56
CA ILE A 33 1.75 -7.15 -11.89
C ILE A 33 0.79 -7.77 -12.90
N ASN A 34 -0.01 -8.75 -12.50
CA ASN A 34 -1.03 -9.35 -13.38
C ASN A 34 -2.06 -8.32 -13.81
N ILE A 35 -2.55 -7.48 -12.89
CA ILE A 35 -3.51 -6.42 -13.20
C ILE A 35 -2.88 -5.35 -14.10
N VAL A 36 -1.64 -4.93 -13.80
CA VAL A 36 -0.89 -3.99 -14.65
C VAL A 36 -0.74 -4.55 -16.07
N PHE A 37 -0.38 -5.82 -16.21
CA PHE A 37 -0.25 -6.47 -17.51
C PHE A 37 -1.58 -6.48 -18.27
N GLU A 38 -2.67 -6.88 -17.62
CA GLU A 38 -4.01 -6.90 -18.22
C GLU A 38 -4.45 -5.50 -18.64
N SER A 39 -4.29 -4.50 -17.82
CA SER A 39 -4.64 -3.11 -18.14
C SER A 39 -3.88 -2.59 -19.36
N ILE A 40 -2.56 -2.85 -19.45
CA ILE A 40 -1.73 -2.42 -20.57
C ILE A 40 -2.14 -3.12 -21.87
N THR A 41 -2.35 -4.44 -21.83
CA THR A 41 -2.68 -5.23 -23.02
C THR A 41 -4.12 -5.05 -23.50
N GLN A 42 -5.06 -4.83 -22.59
CA GLN A 42 -6.45 -4.49 -22.93
C GLN A 42 -6.53 -3.10 -23.56
N SER A 43 -5.78 -2.14 -23.04
CA SER A 43 -5.76 -0.78 -23.59
C SER A 43 -5.14 -0.72 -24.98
N ASN A 44 -4.13 -1.52 -25.24
CA ASN A 44 -3.50 -1.64 -26.56
C ASN A 44 -2.82 -3.01 -26.72
N PRO A 45 -3.37 -3.91 -27.54
CA PRO A 45 -2.86 -5.29 -27.69
C PRO A 45 -1.48 -5.37 -28.36
N GLU A 46 -0.99 -4.31 -29.02
CA GLU A 46 0.37 -4.26 -29.57
C GLU A 46 1.41 -3.80 -28.54
N SER A 47 0.99 -3.43 -27.34
CA SER A 47 1.90 -3.11 -26.23
C SER A 47 2.61 -4.39 -25.77
N SER A 48 3.86 -4.25 -25.37
CA SER A 48 4.66 -5.38 -24.90
C SER A 48 5.16 -5.12 -23.48
N VAL A 49 5.14 -6.19 -22.67
CA VAL A 49 5.54 -6.13 -21.26
C VAL A 49 6.67 -7.12 -21.01
N GLY A 50 7.73 -6.66 -20.38
CA GLY A 50 8.83 -7.50 -19.90
C GLY A 50 8.88 -7.53 -18.39
N LEU A 51 9.53 -8.53 -17.83
CA LEU A 51 9.67 -8.72 -16.39
C LEU A 51 11.12 -8.94 -16.00
N MET A 52 11.56 -8.29 -14.94
CA MET A 52 12.86 -8.53 -14.33
C MET A 52 12.79 -8.42 -12.80
N SER A 53 13.73 -9.08 -12.13
CA SER A 53 13.92 -8.97 -10.69
C SER A 53 15.12 -8.08 -10.36
N MET A 54 15.14 -7.45 -9.17
CA MET A 54 16.24 -6.60 -8.74
C MET A 54 16.93 -7.06 -7.46
N GLY A 55 16.50 -8.16 -6.83
CA GLY A 55 17.08 -8.69 -5.60
C GLY A 55 18.13 -9.77 -5.82
N GLY A 56 18.65 -10.32 -4.72
CA GLY A 56 19.60 -11.41 -4.72
C GLY A 56 21.03 -10.97 -5.02
N LYS A 57 21.71 -11.71 -5.89
CA LYS A 57 23.10 -11.40 -6.32
C LYS A 57 23.17 -10.24 -7.31
N GLY A 58 22.05 -9.86 -7.90
CA GLY A 58 21.92 -8.81 -8.88
C GLY A 58 20.67 -8.96 -9.72
N PRO A 59 20.31 -7.92 -10.50
CA PRO A 59 19.13 -7.96 -11.35
C PRO A 59 19.17 -9.06 -12.40
N GLU A 60 18.05 -9.77 -12.58
CA GLU A 60 17.88 -10.83 -13.57
C GLU A 60 16.67 -10.53 -14.47
N VAL A 61 16.82 -10.60 -15.79
CA VAL A 61 15.71 -10.50 -16.71
C VAL A 61 14.99 -11.85 -16.75
N LEU A 62 13.74 -11.86 -16.31
CA LEU A 62 12.92 -13.07 -16.19
C LEU A 62 12.17 -13.36 -17.49
N SER A 63 11.61 -12.31 -18.11
CA SER A 63 10.96 -12.35 -19.40
C SER A 63 11.31 -11.11 -20.21
N THR A 64 11.68 -11.29 -21.45
CA THR A 64 11.83 -10.18 -22.40
C THR A 64 10.46 -9.61 -22.76
N LEU A 65 10.43 -8.48 -23.47
CA LEU A 65 9.18 -7.84 -23.92
C LEU A 65 8.32 -8.84 -24.70
N THR A 66 7.13 -9.12 -24.20
CA THR A 66 6.17 -10.10 -24.74
C THR A 66 4.74 -9.63 -24.53
N THR A 67 3.82 -10.17 -25.33
CA THR A 67 2.37 -10.03 -25.16
C THR A 67 1.75 -11.26 -24.46
N GLU A 68 2.56 -12.27 -24.14
CA GLU A 68 2.12 -13.54 -23.57
C GLU A 68 2.14 -13.50 -22.04
N ARG A 69 0.97 -13.46 -21.41
CA ARG A 69 0.81 -13.49 -19.95
C ARG A 69 1.50 -14.70 -19.30
N GLY A 70 1.43 -15.87 -19.95
CA GLY A 70 2.01 -17.10 -19.42
C GLY A 70 3.50 -17.00 -19.12
N LYS A 71 4.27 -16.27 -19.94
CA LYS A 71 5.72 -16.05 -19.73
C LYS A 71 6.01 -15.19 -18.49
N LEU A 72 5.16 -14.20 -18.22
CA LEU A 72 5.29 -13.39 -17.00
C LEU A 72 4.99 -14.23 -15.75
N LEU A 73 3.90 -14.99 -15.77
CA LEU A 73 3.51 -15.85 -14.65
C LEU A 73 4.58 -16.90 -14.33
N GLU A 74 5.16 -17.53 -15.36
CA GLU A 74 6.28 -18.45 -15.19
C GLU A 74 7.49 -17.76 -14.56
N GLY A 75 7.84 -16.56 -15.03
CA GLY A 75 8.91 -15.75 -14.46
C GLY A 75 8.69 -15.45 -12.99
N LEU A 76 7.50 -14.99 -12.60
CA LEU A 76 7.12 -14.70 -11.22
C LEU A 76 7.19 -15.97 -10.34
N HIS A 77 6.62 -17.07 -10.82
CA HIS A 77 6.65 -18.34 -10.07
C HIS A 77 8.07 -18.85 -9.82
N ARG A 78 8.94 -18.75 -10.83
CA ARG A 78 10.35 -19.11 -10.70
C ARG A 78 11.09 -18.21 -9.71
N THR A 79 10.79 -16.92 -9.70
CA THR A 79 11.42 -15.92 -8.84
C THR A 79 10.99 -16.06 -7.39
N LYS A 80 9.74 -16.46 -7.12
CA LYS A 80 9.23 -16.74 -5.76
C LYS A 80 10.12 -17.74 -5.01
N LYS A 81 10.74 -18.68 -5.70
CA LYS A 81 11.65 -19.67 -5.11
C LYS A 81 13.07 -19.13 -4.85
N LYS A 82 13.40 -17.95 -5.41
CA LYS A 82 14.72 -17.33 -5.38
C LYS A 82 14.77 -16.04 -4.56
N ILE A 83 13.80 -15.81 -3.70
CA ILE A 83 13.77 -14.64 -2.82
C ILE A 83 14.98 -14.67 -1.90
N SER A 84 15.86 -13.67 -1.97
CA SER A 84 17.05 -13.57 -1.13
C SER A 84 17.80 -12.25 -1.32
N GLY A 85 18.65 -11.89 -0.37
CA GLY A 85 19.59 -10.78 -0.47
C GLY A 85 18.95 -9.40 -0.42
N SER A 86 19.68 -8.41 -0.89
CA SER A 86 19.30 -7.00 -0.94
C SER A 86 18.81 -6.59 -2.33
N SER A 87 18.12 -5.46 -2.41
CA SER A 87 17.68 -4.87 -3.68
C SER A 87 18.81 -4.08 -4.35
N HIS A 88 18.84 -4.11 -5.68
CA HIS A 88 19.80 -3.40 -6.53
C HIS A 88 19.07 -2.46 -7.49
N LEU A 89 18.41 -1.42 -6.94
CA LEU A 89 17.50 -0.54 -7.66
C LEU A 89 18.16 0.16 -8.86
N ALA A 90 19.30 0.84 -8.63
CA ALA A 90 19.98 1.61 -9.68
C ALA A 90 20.43 0.72 -10.84
N THR A 91 20.96 -0.47 -10.54
CA THR A 91 21.39 -1.42 -11.56
C THR A 91 20.18 -2.02 -12.30
N GLY A 92 19.09 -2.31 -11.59
CA GLY A 92 17.84 -2.78 -12.16
C GLY A 92 17.28 -1.81 -13.21
N ILE A 93 17.18 -0.53 -12.87
CA ILE A 93 16.72 0.51 -13.80
C ILE A 93 17.65 0.63 -15.02
N GLN A 94 18.98 0.52 -14.82
CA GLN A 94 19.93 0.57 -15.95
C GLN A 94 19.72 -0.59 -16.91
N ILE A 95 19.57 -1.83 -16.41
CA ILE A 95 19.33 -3.01 -17.25
C ILE A 95 17.97 -2.92 -17.93
N ALA A 96 16.92 -2.49 -17.23
CA ALA A 96 15.60 -2.25 -17.81
C ALA A 96 15.66 -1.26 -18.98
N SER A 97 16.39 -0.16 -18.81
CA SER A 97 16.57 0.84 -19.88
C SER A 97 17.30 0.26 -21.09
N LEU A 98 18.28 -0.63 -20.85
CA LEU A 98 18.98 -1.31 -21.92
C LEU A 98 18.05 -2.29 -22.66
N ALA A 99 17.25 -3.07 -21.95
CA ALA A 99 16.26 -3.96 -22.53
C ALA A 99 15.24 -3.19 -23.41
N LEU A 100 14.76 -2.05 -22.93
CA LEU A 100 13.84 -1.19 -23.69
C LEU A 100 14.48 -0.59 -24.95
N LYS A 101 15.77 -0.29 -24.94
CA LYS A 101 16.50 0.15 -26.15
C LYS A 101 16.51 -0.89 -27.25
N HIS A 102 16.50 -2.17 -26.90
CA HIS A 102 16.49 -3.30 -27.82
C HIS A 102 15.09 -3.78 -28.22
N ARG A 103 14.02 -3.01 -27.87
CA ARG A 103 12.65 -3.34 -28.26
C ARG A 103 12.51 -3.44 -29.77
N GLN A 104 11.68 -4.36 -30.23
CA GLN A 104 11.46 -4.60 -31.65
C GLN A 104 10.79 -3.42 -32.35
N ASN A 105 9.69 -2.94 -31.78
CA ASN A 105 8.97 -1.79 -32.32
C ASN A 105 9.47 -0.49 -31.66
N LYS A 106 10.13 0.35 -32.46
CA LYS A 106 10.67 1.64 -31.98
C LYS A 106 9.62 2.72 -31.77
N SER A 107 8.40 2.55 -32.29
CA SER A 107 7.30 3.50 -32.09
C SER A 107 6.67 3.41 -30.70
N GLN A 108 6.89 2.30 -30.00
CA GLN A 108 6.41 2.13 -28.61
C GLN A 108 7.09 3.13 -27.68
N ARG A 109 6.30 3.79 -26.81
CA ARG A 109 6.84 4.58 -25.69
C ARG A 109 7.54 3.65 -24.71
N GLN A 110 8.59 4.13 -24.08
CA GLN A 110 9.38 3.36 -23.12
C GLN A 110 8.91 3.70 -21.72
N ARG A 111 8.50 2.70 -20.96
CA ARG A 111 8.04 2.85 -19.58
C ARG A 111 8.65 1.78 -18.70
N ILE A 112 9.06 2.16 -17.49
CA ILE A 112 9.53 1.25 -16.45
C ILE A 112 8.61 1.39 -15.26
N ILE A 113 8.11 0.27 -14.72
CA ILE A 113 7.33 0.25 -13.48
C ILE A 113 8.14 -0.52 -12.45
N VAL A 114 8.46 0.11 -11.33
CA VAL A 114 9.33 -0.44 -10.30
C VAL A 114 8.56 -0.65 -9.01
N PHE A 115 8.52 -1.88 -8.55
CA PHE A 115 8.01 -2.23 -7.23
C PHE A 115 9.15 -2.20 -6.22
N VAL A 116 9.01 -1.42 -5.15
CA VAL A 116 10.03 -1.26 -4.10
C VAL A 116 9.40 -1.58 -2.76
N CYS A 117 9.87 -2.63 -2.10
CA CYS A 117 9.43 -3.02 -0.75
C CYS A 117 10.59 -3.19 0.23
N SER A 118 11.79 -2.80 -0.18
CA SER A 118 13.03 -2.98 0.56
C SER A 118 13.81 -1.69 0.68
N PRO A 119 14.70 -1.56 1.68
CA PRO A 119 15.60 -0.43 1.80
C PRO A 119 16.48 -0.25 0.55
N VAL A 120 16.66 1.00 0.12
CA VAL A 120 17.47 1.36 -1.04
C VAL A 120 18.87 1.79 -0.56
N ALA A 121 19.86 0.93 -0.83
CA ALA A 121 21.25 1.16 -0.46
C ALA A 121 21.96 2.21 -1.35
N ASP A 122 21.39 2.54 -2.50
CA ASP A 122 21.98 3.50 -3.43
C ASP A 122 21.92 4.93 -2.89
N ASP A 123 22.99 5.71 -3.13
CA ASP A 123 23.05 7.12 -2.78
C ASP A 123 22.10 7.95 -3.65
N GLU A 124 21.49 8.98 -3.05
CA GLU A 124 20.59 9.91 -3.74
C GLU A 124 21.27 10.55 -4.98
N LYS A 125 22.53 10.98 -4.85
CA LYS A 125 23.29 11.58 -5.97
C LYS A 125 23.44 10.64 -7.17
N LYS A 126 23.64 9.34 -6.89
CA LYS A 126 23.73 8.30 -7.92
C LYS A 126 22.38 8.11 -8.61
N LEU A 127 21.29 8.08 -7.83
CA LEU A 127 19.93 7.96 -8.31
C LEU A 127 19.51 9.17 -9.17
N VAL A 128 19.79 10.39 -8.73
CA VAL A 128 19.52 11.61 -9.49
C VAL A 128 20.32 11.65 -10.81
N SER A 129 21.58 11.20 -10.79
CA SER A 129 22.38 11.08 -12.03
C SER A 129 21.76 10.07 -13.00
N LEU A 130 21.24 8.96 -12.49
CA LEU A 130 20.53 7.96 -13.27
C LEU A 130 19.20 8.52 -13.82
N ALA A 131 18.45 9.25 -13.01
CA ALA A 131 17.21 9.92 -13.42
C ALA A 131 17.43 10.85 -14.62
N LYS A 132 18.51 11.64 -14.60
CA LYS A 132 18.89 12.51 -15.74
C LYS A 132 19.18 11.69 -17.01
N LYS A 133 19.75 10.48 -16.89
CA LYS A 133 19.98 9.59 -18.05
C LYS A 133 18.68 9.05 -18.59
N MET A 134 17.73 8.67 -17.71
CA MET A 134 16.41 8.18 -18.10
C MET A 134 15.61 9.26 -18.82
N LYS A 135 15.61 10.48 -18.27
CA LYS A 135 15.02 11.67 -18.91
C LYS A 135 15.55 11.90 -20.33
N LYS A 136 16.87 11.86 -20.52
CA LYS A 136 17.50 11.98 -21.85
C LYS A 136 17.13 10.84 -22.79
N GLY A 137 16.84 9.64 -22.24
CA GLY A 137 16.41 8.49 -22.99
C GLY A 137 14.92 8.48 -23.35
N ASN A 138 14.16 9.48 -22.90
CA ASN A 138 12.70 9.56 -23.00
C ASN A 138 12.04 8.26 -22.47
N ILE A 139 12.45 7.88 -21.26
CA ILE A 139 11.94 6.71 -20.55
C ILE A 139 11.14 7.22 -19.35
N ASP A 140 9.86 6.89 -19.31
CA ASP A 140 8.97 7.18 -18.19
C ASP A 140 9.17 6.14 -17.09
N ILE A 141 9.20 6.57 -15.83
CA ILE A 141 9.42 5.66 -14.71
C ILE A 141 8.37 5.89 -13.64
N ASP A 142 7.68 4.83 -13.27
CA ASP A 142 6.74 4.82 -12.16
C ASP A 142 7.26 3.96 -11.04
N PHE A 143 7.12 4.46 -9.81
CA PHE A 143 7.48 3.74 -8.60
C PHE A 143 6.24 3.37 -7.82
N VAL A 144 6.17 2.13 -7.38
CA VAL A 144 5.21 1.63 -6.39
C VAL A 144 6.01 1.31 -5.13
N LEU A 145 5.97 2.22 -4.16
CA LEU A 145 6.62 2.05 -2.86
C LEU A 145 5.61 1.47 -1.86
N PHE A 146 5.96 0.35 -1.27
CA PHE A 146 5.16 -0.33 -0.26
C PHE A 146 6.08 -1.12 0.68
N GLY A 147 5.56 -1.61 1.80
CA GLY A 147 6.36 -2.35 2.78
C GLY A 147 6.88 -1.46 3.89
N ASP A 148 8.18 -1.37 4.05
CA ASP A 148 8.82 -0.60 5.13
C ASP A 148 8.74 0.90 4.83
N LEU A 149 7.61 1.52 5.17
CA LEU A 149 7.34 2.95 4.97
C LEU A 149 7.83 3.83 6.13
N ASP A 150 8.29 3.22 7.22
CA ASP A 150 8.81 3.94 8.39
C ASP A 150 10.15 4.66 8.10
N ASP A 151 10.84 4.26 7.02
CA ASP A 151 12.09 4.87 6.58
C ASP A 151 11.82 5.96 5.53
N ASP A 152 11.66 7.19 6.00
CA ASP A 152 11.50 8.38 5.14
C ASP A 152 12.63 8.57 4.12
N ASP A 153 13.82 7.97 4.36
CA ASP A 153 14.96 8.10 3.45
C ASP A 153 14.70 7.47 2.09
N VAL A 154 14.03 6.32 2.05
CA VAL A 154 13.68 5.65 0.79
C VAL A 154 12.72 6.50 -0.01
N GLN A 155 11.67 6.99 0.64
CA GLN A 155 10.67 7.85 0.00
C GLN A 155 11.32 9.13 -0.55
N LYS A 156 12.14 9.84 0.23
CA LYS A 156 12.84 11.06 -0.21
C LYS A 156 13.76 10.82 -1.41
N LYS A 157 14.50 9.70 -1.42
CA LYS A 157 15.36 9.31 -2.56
C LYS A 157 14.54 9.06 -3.82
N LEU A 158 13.39 8.37 -3.71
CA LEU A 158 12.50 8.10 -4.84
C LEU A 158 11.78 9.35 -5.33
N GLU A 159 11.38 10.25 -4.43
CA GLU A 159 10.82 11.56 -4.78
C GLU A 159 11.81 12.43 -5.54
N ALA A 160 13.06 12.51 -5.07
CA ALA A 160 14.13 13.24 -5.75
C ALA A 160 14.40 12.67 -7.16
N PHE A 161 14.35 11.34 -7.30
CA PHE A 161 14.45 10.66 -8.58
C PHE A 161 13.27 11.03 -9.49
N ASN A 162 12.05 10.86 -9.01
CA ASN A 162 10.82 11.12 -9.76
C ASN A 162 10.74 12.56 -10.23
N ASN A 163 11.01 13.52 -9.33
CA ASN A 163 11.04 14.96 -9.67
C ASN A 163 12.08 15.29 -10.74
N THR A 164 13.19 14.56 -10.80
CA THR A 164 14.23 14.75 -11.83
C THR A 164 13.81 14.16 -13.18
N VAL A 165 13.13 13.01 -13.21
CA VAL A 165 12.65 12.35 -14.43
C VAL A 165 11.45 13.06 -15.00
N LYS A 166 10.53 13.50 -14.14
CA LYS A 166 9.25 14.12 -14.52
C LYS A 166 9.45 15.23 -15.55
N THR A 167 8.85 15.04 -16.72
CA THR A 167 8.91 16.03 -17.82
C THR A 167 7.51 16.51 -18.18
N ASN A 168 6.52 15.59 -18.30
CA ASN A 168 5.16 15.88 -18.72
C ASN A 168 4.15 15.08 -17.89
N GLU A 169 4.34 15.01 -16.57
CA GLU A 169 3.50 14.25 -15.65
C GLU A 169 3.39 12.74 -15.93
N ASN A 170 4.28 12.19 -16.75
CA ASN A 170 4.27 10.80 -17.18
C ASN A 170 4.94 9.84 -16.20
N SER A 171 5.53 10.34 -15.11
CA SER A 171 6.24 9.55 -14.09
C SER A 171 5.63 9.81 -12.74
N HIS A 172 5.23 8.73 -12.05
CA HIS A 172 4.51 8.79 -10.80
C HIS A 172 5.25 8.03 -9.70
N LEU A 173 5.12 8.51 -8.48
CA LEU A 173 5.47 7.78 -7.27
C LEU A 173 4.18 7.54 -6.49
N VAL A 174 3.83 6.28 -6.33
CA VAL A 174 2.67 5.86 -5.55
C VAL A 174 3.18 5.18 -4.28
N VAL A 175 2.77 5.70 -3.14
CA VAL A 175 3.05 5.10 -1.83
C VAL A 175 1.80 4.36 -1.38
N VAL A 176 1.93 3.07 -1.14
CA VAL A 176 0.82 2.21 -0.74
C VAL A 176 1.05 1.75 0.69
N PRO A 177 0.35 2.30 1.68
CA PRO A 177 0.47 1.86 3.07
C PRO A 177 -0.13 0.46 3.27
N PRO A 178 0.36 -0.30 4.26
CA PRO A 178 -0.24 -1.56 4.64
C PRO A 178 -1.69 -1.33 5.11
N SER A 179 -2.62 -1.92 4.42
CA SER A 179 -4.05 -1.81 4.69
C SER A 179 -4.70 -3.18 4.51
N GLY A 180 -5.93 -3.33 4.97
CA GLY A 180 -6.70 -4.56 4.73
C GLY A 180 -7.10 -4.80 3.27
N LYS A 181 -6.80 -3.86 2.36
CA LYS A 181 -7.07 -3.96 0.92
C LYS A 181 -5.88 -4.58 0.19
N LEU A 182 -6.14 -5.27 -0.90
CA LEU A 182 -5.09 -5.82 -1.75
C LEU A 182 -4.27 -4.70 -2.42
N LEU A 183 -2.96 -4.93 -2.60
CA LEU A 183 -2.08 -4.00 -3.31
C LEU A 183 -2.57 -3.73 -4.73
N SER A 184 -3.08 -4.77 -5.39
CA SER A 184 -3.67 -4.70 -6.73
C SER A 184 -4.87 -3.76 -6.81
N ASP A 185 -5.80 -3.82 -5.83
CA ASP A 185 -6.99 -2.96 -5.79
C ASP A 185 -6.62 -1.49 -5.58
N GLN A 186 -5.62 -1.24 -4.75
CA GLN A 186 -5.12 0.11 -4.53
C GLN A 186 -4.47 0.69 -5.80
N LEU A 187 -3.75 -0.13 -6.57
CA LEU A 187 -3.12 0.32 -7.81
C LEU A 187 -4.10 0.66 -8.93
N ILE A 188 -5.28 0.03 -8.97
CA ILE A 188 -6.30 0.33 -9.98
C ILE A 188 -6.74 1.80 -9.91
N THR A 189 -6.79 2.36 -8.71
CA THR A 189 -7.20 3.76 -8.49
C THR A 189 -6.08 4.78 -8.69
N THR A 190 -4.86 4.33 -9.00
CA THR A 190 -3.70 5.20 -9.12
C THR A 190 -3.52 5.72 -10.56
N PRO A 191 -2.83 6.85 -10.74
CA PRO A 191 -2.52 7.39 -12.05
C PRO A 191 -1.65 6.46 -12.91
N ILE A 192 -1.00 5.46 -12.30
CA ILE A 192 -0.21 4.44 -13.02
C ILE A 192 -1.09 3.64 -13.99
N LEU A 193 -2.33 3.30 -13.60
CA LEU A 193 -3.26 2.50 -14.41
C LEU A 193 -4.36 3.35 -15.05
N LEU A 194 -4.86 4.37 -14.38
CA LEU A 194 -5.92 5.23 -14.92
C LEU A 194 -5.45 6.13 -16.07
N GLY A 195 -4.12 6.42 -16.13
CA GLY A 195 -3.59 7.36 -17.10
C GLY A 195 -3.91 8.82 -16.76
N GLU A 196 -3.25 9.76 -17.46
CA GLU A 196 -3.27 11.20 -17.16
C GLU A 196 -4.66 11.87 -17.24
N GLY A 197 -5.63 11.24 -17.92
CA GLY A 197 -6.97 11.84 -18.13
C GLY A 197 -7.95 11.65 -16.98
N ALA A 198 -7.75 10.64 -16.11
CA ALA A 198 -8.66 10.33 -15.02
C ALA A 198 -8.19 10.87 -13.65
N ALA A 199 -6.91 11.24 -13.52
CA ALA A 199 -6.36 11.77 -12.28
C ALA A 199 -6.77 13.22 -11.98
N SER A 200 -7.24 13.98 -12.97
CA SER A 200 -7.66 15.38 -12.78
C SER A 200 -9.06 15.55 -12.19
N SER A 201 -9.85 14.50 -12.08
CA SER A 201 -11.19 14.54 -11.47
C SER A 201 -11.24 14.02 -10.02
N GLY A 202 -10.11 13.61 -9.42
CA GLY A 202 -10.05 12.98 -8.09
C GLY A 202 -9.22 13.69 -7.03
N GLY A 203 -8.94 14.97 -7.16
CA GLY A 203 -8.20 15.78 -6.16
C GLY A 203 -9.13 16.38 -5.11
N GLY A 204 -9.62 15.58 -4.18
CA GLY A 204 -10.39 16.06 -3.04
C GLY A 204 -10.40 14.99 -1.95
N ALA A 205 -9.69 15.27 -0.86
CA ALA A 205 -9.78 14.49 0.37
C ALA A 205 -11.24 14.32 0.78
N ALA A 206 -11.70 13.09 0.87
CA ALA A 206 -12.91 12.76 1.62
C ALA A 206 -12.71 11.41 2.29
N GLU A 207 -12.47 11.44 3.60
CA GLU A 207 -12.92 10.39 4.51
C GLU A 207 -14.41 10.15 4.31
N ALA A 208 -14.76 8.92 4.58
CA ALA A 208 -16.09 8.37 4.81
C ALA A 208 -16.76 7.63 3.63
N GLY A 209 -16.72 6.33 3.75
CA GLY A 209 -17.82 5.37 3.65
C GLY A 209 -18.80 5.53 2.49
N GLY A 210 -18.75 4.59 1.55
CA GLY A 210 -19.86 4.40 0.64
C GLY A 210 -19.42 3.86 -0.72
N ASP A 211 -19.48 2.54 -0.83
CA ASP A 211 -19.41 1.79 -2.07
C ASP A 211 -20.52 2.27 -3.03
N PHE A 212 -20.19 3.15 -3.98
CA PHE A 212 -21.00 3.35 -5.18
C PHE A 212 -20.08 3.60 -6.38
N GLY A 213 -20.12 2.66 -7.33
CA GLY A 213 -19.38 2.69 -8.58
C GLY A 213 -19.45 4.04 -9.28
N GLY A 214 -18.28 4.59 -9.61
CA GLY A 214 -18.13 5.85 -10.29
C GLY A 214 -18.81 5.87 -11.66
N PHE A 215 -20.04 6.33 -11.69
CA PHE A 215 -20.64 6.86 -12.89
C PHE A 215 -20.15 8.30 -13.02
N ASP A 216 -19.38 8.56 -14.05
CA ASP A 216 -19.00 9.91 -14.48
C ASP A 216 -20.28 10.61 -14.98
N PHE A 217 -20.96 11.26 -14.02
CA PHE A 217 -22.22 11.95 -14.26
C PHE A 217 -21.95 13.43 -14.49
N ASP A 218 -22.12 13.89 -15.72
CA ASP A 218 -22.13 15.31 -16.05
C ASP A 218 -23.53 15.92 -15.75
N PRO A 219 -23.66 16.70 -14.66
CA PRO A 219 -24.95 17.30 -14.29
C PRO A 219 -25.50 18.28 -15.31
N SER A 220 -24.71 18.69 -16.29
CA SER A 220 -25.13 19.57 -17.38
C SER A 220 -25.77 18.83 -18.56
N ALA A 221 -25.52 17.51 -18.67
CA ALA A 221 -26.02 16.70 -19.79
C ALA A 221 -27.46 16.23 -19.58
N ASP A 222 -27.90 16.01 -18.32
CA ASP A 222 -29.22 15.49 -18.04
C ASP A 222 -29.77 16.03 -16.68
N PRO A 223 -30.48 17.18 -16.71
CA PRO A 223 -30.93 17.83 -15.48
C PRO A 223 -32.03 17.05 -14.73
N GLU A 224 -32.77 16.16 -15.41
CA GLU A 224 -33.78 15.32 -14.77
C GLU A 224 -33.16 14.22 -13.93
N LEU A 225 -32.08 13.61 -14.42
CA LEU A 225 -31.30 12.60 -13.71
C LEU A 225 -30.54 13.21 -12.51
N ALA A 226 -30.03 14.43 -12.66
CA ALA A 226 -29.40 15.17 -11.57
C ALA A 226 -30.38 15.45 -10.43
N LEU A 227 -31.64 15.83 -10.77
CA LEU A 227 -32.70 16.08 -9.79
C LEU A 227 -33.10 14.77 -9.09
N ALA A 228 -33.23 13.66 -9.82
CA ALA A 228 -33.59 12.36 -9.26
C ALA A 228 -32.52 11.84 -8.28
N LEU A 229 -31.23 11.97 -8.63
CA LEU A 229 -30.12 11.62 -7.76
C LEU A 229 -30.08 12.45 -6.48
N ARG A 230 -30.32 13.75 -6.61
CA ARG A 230 -30.38 14.66 -5.46
C ARG A 230 -31.55 14.32 -4.53
N MET A 231 -32.72 14.01 -5.04
CA MET A 231 -33.86 13.55 -4.24
C MET A 231 -33.61 12.23 -3.54
N SER A 232 -32.97 11.27 -4.23
CA SER A 232 -32.60 9.97 -3.65
C SER A 232 -31.60 10.14 -2.51
N MET A 233 -30.62 11.01 -2.68
CA MET A 233 -29.61 11.29 -1.65
C MET A 233 -30.19 12.04 -0.45
N GLU A 234 -31.14 12.93 -0.68
CA GLU A 234 -31.85 13.67 0.38
C GLU A 234 -32.81 12.75 1.18
N GLU A 235 -33.45 11.79 0.50
CA GLU A 235 -34.29 10.78 1.13
C GLU A 235 -33.44 9.80 1.98
N GLU A 236 -32.27 9.38 1.51
CA GLU A 236 -31.35 8.52 2.25
C GLU A 236 -30.81 9.24 3.50
N ASN A 237 -30.39 10.49 3.38
CA ASN A 237 -29.96 11.31 4.52
C ASN A 237 -31.09 11.52 5.54
N ALA A 238 -32.32 11.73 5.08
CA ALA A 238 -33.48 11.85 5.97
C ALA A 238 -33.79 10.52 6.70
N ARG A 239 -33.58 9.39 6.04
CA ARG A 239 -33.75 8.06 6.63
C ARG A 239 -32.68 7.75 7.67
N GLN A 240 -31.41 8.06 7.39
CA GLN A 240 -30.31 7.92 8.35
C GLN A 240 -30.47 8.84 9.56
N ALA A 241 -30.93 10.07 9.36
CA ALA A 241 -31.20 11.01 10.45
C ALA A 241 -32.38 10.55 11.34
N LYS A 242 -33.37 9.83 10.80
CA LYS A 242 -34.42 9.22 11.60
C LYS A 242 -33.94 8.03 12.40
N GLN A 243 -33.14 7.16 11.79
CA GLN A 243 -32.54 6.00 12.48
C GLN A 243 -31.62 6.43 13.63
N ALA A 244 -30.78 7.44 13.40
CA ALA A 244 -29.91 7.98 14.44
C ALA A 244 -30.69 8.60 15.63
N LYS A 245 -31.85 9.21 15.37
CA LYS A 245 -32.75 9.74 16.43
C LYS A 245 -33.45 8.61 17.19
N GLU A 246 -33.89 7.56 16.51
CA GLU A 246 -34.50 6.39 17.14
C GLU A 246 -33.51 5.63 18.01
N GLU A 247 -32.25 5.50 17.58
CA GLU A 247 -31.17 4.91 18.37
C GLU A 247 -30.81 5.78 19.60
N GLU A 248 -30.82 7.11 19.44
CA GLU A 248 -30.56 8.03 20.55
C GLU A 248 -31.71 8.04 21.57
N GLU A 249 -32.99 7.92 21.13
CA GLU A 249 -34.14 7.76 22.03
C GLU A 249 -34.15 6.37 22.69
N ALA A 250 -33.75 5.32 21.99
CA ALA A 250 -33.65 3.97 22.57
C ALA A 250 -32.56 3.90 23.64
N SER A 251 -31.42 4.52 23.39
CA SER A 251 -30.32 4.59 24.40
C SER A 251 -30.68 5.42 25.61
N LYS A 252 -31.48 6.49 25.44
CA LYS A 252 -31.99 7.30 26.58
C LYS A 252 -33.04 6.56 27.40
N LYS A 253 -33.86 5.71 26.79
CA LYS A 253 -34.81 4.85 27.52
C LYS A 253 -34.12 3.78 28.35
N THR A 254 -33.07 3.14 27.79
CA THR A 254 -32.31 2.11 28.51
C THR A 254 -31.53 2.68 29.70
N THR A 255 -31.09 3.96 29.63
CA THR A 255 -30.44 4.65 30.76
C THR A 255 -31.43 5.08 31.83
N LEU A 256 -32.70 5.34 31.51
CA LEU A 256 -33.73 5.68 32.50
C LEU A 256 -34.27 4.47 33.24
N GLU A 257 -34.43 3.31 32.56
CA GLU A 257 -34.81 2.04 33.22
C GLU A 257 -33.71 1.49 34.13
N GLY A 258 -32.41 1.75 33.85
CA GLY A 258 -31.30 1.36 34.70
C GLY A 258 -31.14 2.18 35.97
N ILE A 259 -31.84 3.31 36.13
CA ILE A 259 -31.81 4.18 37.34
C ILE A 259 -32.96 3.83 38.32
N GLU A 260 -34.02 3.19 37.87
CA GLU A 260 -35.14 2.77 38.73
C GLU A 260 -34.91 1.44 39.46
N GLU A 261 -33.97 0.58 39.04
CA GLU A 261 -33.65 -0.70 39.70
C GLU A 261 -32.55 -0.64 40.77
N GLU A 262 -31.81 0.45 40.90
CA GLU A 262 -30.78 0.61 41.98
C GLU A 262 -31.28 1.39 43.24
N GLY A 263 -32.58 1.64 43.35
CA GLY A 263 -33.17 2.46 44.44
C GLY A 263 -33.68 1.69 45.65
N GLU A 264 -33.59 0.36 45.75
CA GLU A 264 -34.11 -0.41 46.88
C GLU A 264 -33.07 -1.31 47.55
N ASN A 265 -31.99 -0.73 48.11
CA ASN A 265 -31.24 -1.40 49.18
C ASN A 265 -30.24 -0.42 49.80
N GLN A 266 -30.73 0.46 50.69
CA GLN A 266 -29.89 1.13 51.68
C GLN A 266 -30.31 0.65 53.11
N PRO A 267 -29.42 0.05 53.86
CA PRO A 267 -29.60 -0.02 55.30
C PRO A 267 -29.08 1.24 55.98
N LEU A 268 -29.89 1.70 56.88
CA LEU A 268 -29.81 2.83 57.77
C LEU A 268 -28.44 3.02 58.42
N LEU A 269 -27.91 4.21 58.33
CA LEU A 269 -26.84 4.77 59.15
C LEU A 269 -27.30 4.96 60.59
N ASN A 270 -26.50 4.46 61.55
CA ASN A 270 -26.50 4.97 62.92
C ASN A 270 -25.23 5.81 63.15
N GLU A 271 -25.49 7.00 63.65
CA GLU A 271 -24.49 7.91 64.21
C GLU A 271 -23.65 7.24 65.27
N GLN A 272 -22.37 7.39 65.21
CA GLN A 272 -21.44 7.87 66.23
C GLN A 272 -20.00 7.46 65.92
N GLY A 273 -19.17 8.48 65.72
CA GLY A 273 -17.97 8.81 66.44
C GLY A 273 -16.79 7.86 66.34
N GLU A 274 -15.85 8.36 65.57
CA GLU A 274 -14.39 8.43 65.82
C GLU A 274 -13.51 7.18 66.06
N PRO A 275 -12.17 7.37 65.94
CA PRO A 275 -11.27 6.38 65.32
C PRO A 275 -10.26 5.82 66.34
N SER A 276 -9.70 4.68 66.04
CA SER A 276 -8.38 4.25 66.56
C SER A 276 -8.06 2.89 65.90
N GLY A 277 -6.95 2.60 65.41
CA GLY A 277 -5.63 2.83 65.88
C GLY A 277 -4.90 1.51 65.87
N SER A 278 -3.70 1.49 65.28
CA SER A 278 -2.58 0.58 65.57
C SER A 278 -2.84 -0.93 65.35
N GLY A 279 -1.96 -1.64 64.85
CA GLY A 279 -0.54 -1.71 64.90
C GLY A 279 -0.05 -3.04 64.42
N SER A 280 1.15 -2.99 63.99
CA SER A 280 2.28 -3.91 64.16
C SER A 280 2.12 -5.33 63.65
N ALA A 281 3.01 -5.62 62.80
CA ALA A 281 4.37 -6.08 63.01
C ALA A 281 4.53 -7.58 62.89
N GLU A 282 5.53 -7.88 62.28
CA GLU A 282 6.66 -8.81 62.45
C GLU A 282 6.49 -10.12 61.68
N GLU A 283 7.41 -10.50 61.01
CA GLU A 283 8.84 -10.76 61.03
C GLU A 283 9.15 -12.15 60.46
N LYS A 284 10.26 -12.16 59.83
CA LYS A 284 11.35 -13.17 59.77
C LYS A 284 11.23 -14.27 58.70
N LYS A 285 12.18 -14.22 57.85
CA LYS A 285 13.57 -14.74 57.88
C LYS A 285 13.74 -16.14 57.37
N ASP A 286 14.67 -16.28 56.60
CA ASP A 286 15.90 -17.07 56.38
C ASP A 286 15.72 -18.15 55.33
N GLY A 287 16.63 -18.41 54.47
CA GLY A 287 18.03 -18.19 54.42
C GLY A 287 18.70 -19.23 53.51
N LYS A 288 19.81 -18.82 53.00
CA LYS A 288 20.99 -19.65 52.64
C LYS A 288 20.88 -20.63 51.49
N LYS A 289 21.68 -20.43 50.45
CA LYS A 289 23.13 -20.64 50.27
C LYS A 289 23.47 -21.93 49.52
N ASN A 290 24.36 -21.72 48.57
CA ASN A 290 25.51 -22.54 48.15
C ASN A 290 25.17 -23.70 47.21
N ASP A 291 25.96 -24.13 46.27
CA ASP A 291 27.36 -23.85 45.89
C ASP A 291 27.54 -24.36 44.47
N ASP A 292 28.50 -23.77 43.80
CA ASP A 292 29.54 -24.29 42.92
C ASP A 292 29.37 -25.71 42.34
N ASP A 293 29.49 -25.84 41.04
CA ASP A 293 30.66 -26.56 40.57
C ASP A 293 30.98 -26.29 39.07
N LYS A 294 32.26 -26.01 38.88
CA LYS A 294 33.02 -26.04 37.66
C LYS A 294 33.19 -27.46 37.16
N MET A 295 33.35 -27.60 35.85
CA MET A 295 34.40 -28.34 35.12
C MET A 295 33.90 -28.50 33.68
N ASP A 296 34.51 -27.95 32.68
CA ASP A 296 35.82 -28.14 32.04
C ASP A 296 35.91 -29.41 31.16
N THR A 297 36.36 -29.14 29.93
CA THR A 297 36.99 -30.07 28.94
C THR A 297 36.16 -31.09 28.19
N SER A 298 36.02 -30.96 26.93
CA SER A 298 36.93 -31.33 25.82
C SER A 298 36.41 -30.83 24.50
#